data_7ac8416315b889ff9ef94adb2dc13938
#
_entry.id   7ac8416315b889ff9ef94adb2dc13938
#
_cell.length_a   1.000
_cell.length_b   1.000
_cell.length_c   1.000
_cell.angle_alpha   90.00
_cell.angle_beta   90.00
_cell.angle_gamma   90.00
#
_symmetry.space_group_name_H-M   'P 1'
#
loop_
_entity.id
_entity.type
_entity.pdbx_description
1 polymer ?
#
loop_
_entity_poly.entity_id
_entity_poly.type
_entity_poly.pdbx_seq_one_letter_code
_entity_poly.pdbx_strand_id
1 'polypeptide(L)'
;MAQTEGLSLRANMLWNSAGSLTRLACSYLVTIAVVRLSHGFDAAGALALAMSISNLVNPFADFRLRTVQVTDVRDERSSGAYVGLRICTTGLAFVIGAVYALATTSFAAMPVILLYLVYSLAGNFIEVLHAIDQRHRRMDYIGRSYMMQGVLTLVVFCLGLRLTNSLEIAVILMAAVTVLIGVVYDVPRAAR
;
A
#
# COMPACT_ATOMS: atom_id res chain seq x y z
N MET A 1 9.76 13.02 28.52
CA MET A 1 9.70 12.32 27.22
C MET A 1 10.87 12.84 26.40
N ALA A 2 11.86 12.00 26.08
CA ALA A 2 13.00 12.41 25.25
C ALA A 2 12.46 12.70 23.85
N GLN A 3 12.54 13.96 23.43
CA GLN A 3 12.32 14.32 22.02
C GLN A 3 13.40 13.59 21.21
N THR A 4 13.01 12.58 20.46
CA THR A 4 13.90 11.96 19.49
C THR A 4 14.20 13.02 18.43
N GLU A 5 15.42 13.54 18.44
CA GLU A 5 15.87 14.54 17.47
C GLU A 5 15.57 14.04 16.04
N GLY A 6 14.93 14.88 15.24
CA GLY A 6 14.62 14.58 13.85
C GLY A 6 15.91 14.39 13.04
N LEU A 7 15.90 13.50 12.07
CA LEU A 7 17.05 13.27 11.20
C LEU A 7 17.38 14.50 10.33
N SER A 8 18.63 14.58 9.87
CA SER A 8 19.04 15.59 8.91
C SER A 8 18.22 15.45 7.60
N LEU A 9 18.04 16.55 6.87
CA LEU A 9 17.30 16.57 5.62
C LEU A 9 17.83 15.52 4.62
N ARG A 10 19.15 15.42 4.50
CA ARG A 10 19.81 14.46 3.61
C ARG A 10 19.49 13.00 4.00
N ALA A 11 19.57 12.66 5.28
CA ALA A 11 19.25 11.34 5.78
C ALA A 11 17.77 10.98 5.54
N ASN A 12 16.86 11.93 5.78
CA ASN A 12 15.43 11.74 5.50
C ASN A 12 15.18 11.47 4.02
N MET A 13 15.78 12.24 3.12
CA MET A 13 15.64 12.04 1.68
C MET A 13 16.17 10.67 1.26
N LEU A 14 17.34 10.27 1.74
CA LEU A 14 17.96 8.98 1.41
C LEU A 14 17.08 7.81 1.87
N TRP A 15 16.58 7.82 3.11
CA TRP A 15 15.72 6.77 3.63
C TRP A 15 14.41 6.64 2.82
N ASN A 16 13.76 7.77 2.55
CA ASN A 16 12.52 7.78 1.78
C ASN A 16 12.74 7.28 0.34
N SER A 17 13.81 7.74 -0.32
CA SER A 17 14.12 7.33 -1.69
C SER A 17 14.50 5.85 -1.76
N ALA A 18 15.37 5.37 -0.87
CA ALA A 18 15.76 3.96 -0.83
C ALA A 18 14.55 3.04 -0.57
N GLY A 19 13.70 3.42 0.39
CA GLY A 19 12.48 2.67 0.67
C GLY A 19 11.52 2.63 -0.52
N SER A 20 11.23 3.79 -1.11
CA SER A 20 10.34 3.91 -2.27
C SER A 20 10.86 3.14 -3.48
N LEU A 21 12.17 3.24 -3.78
CA LEU A 21 12.79 2.50 -4.88
C LEU A 21 12.74 0.98 -4.65
N THR A 22 13.01 0.53 -3.42
CA THR A 22 12.90 -0.89 -3.07
C THR A 22 11.46 -1.39 -3.27
N ARG A 23 10.46 -0.66 -2.77
CA ARG A 23 9.05 -1.01 -2.93
C ARG A 23 8.67 -1.06 -4.41
N LEU A 24 9.08 -0.06 -5.21
CA LEU A 24 8.82 -0.01 -6.65
C LEU A 24 9.46 -1.19 -7.39
N ALA A 25 10.73 -1.48 -7.11
CA ALA A 25 11.44 -2.62 -7.71
C ALA A 25 10.76 -3.96 -7.36
N CYS A 26 10.39 -4.16 -6.09
CA CYS A 26 9.67 -5.36 -5.68
C CYS A 26 8.30 -5.47 -6.35
N SER A 27 7.55 -4.36 -6.46
CA SER A 27 6.27 -4.33 -7.18
C SER A 27 6.43 -4.71 -8.65
N TYR A 28 7.47 -4.23 -9.30
CA TYR A 28 7.81 -4.64 -10.68
C TYR A 28 8.16 -6.13 -10.75
N LEU A 29 8.93 -6.65 -9.78
CA LEU A 29 9.26 -8.07 -9.72
C LEU A 29 8.02 -8.97 -9.51
N VAL A 30 6.96 -8.50 -8.83
CA VAL A 30 5.68 -9.20 -8.73
C VAL A 30 5.06 -9.42 -10.11
N THR A 31 5.12 -8.43 -11.01
CA THR A 31 4.60 -8.56 -12.37
C THR A 31 5.40 -9.55 -13.22
N ILE A 32 6.70 -9.64 -13.00
CA ILE A 32 7.53 -10.67 -13.63
C ILE A 32 7.24 -12.04 -13.04
N ALA A 33 7.12 -12.12 -11.72
CA ALA A 33 6.90 -13.37 -11.00
C ALA A 33 5.59 -14.05 -11.41
N VAL A 34 4.49 -13.30 -11.60
CA VAL A 34 3.22 -13.90 -12.05
C VAL A 34 3.38 -14.56 -13.41
N VAL A 35 4.07 -13.94 -14.36
CA VAL A 35 4.30 -14.49 -15.71
C VAL A 35 5.18 -15.74 -15.66
N ARG A 36 6.17 -15.77 -14.74
CA ARG A 36 7.15 -16.86 -14.67
C ARG A 36 6.70 -18.06 -13.83
N LEU A 37 5.86 -17.81 -12.82
CA LEU A 37 5.49 -18.82 -11.83
C LEU A 37 4.08 -19.38 -12.04
N SER A 38 3.18 -18.68 -12.76
CA SER A 38 1.83 -19.17 -13.06
C SER A 38 1.82 -20.12 -14.27
N HIS A 39 0.86 -21.02 -14.29
CA HIS A 39 0.61 -21.91 -15.42
C HIS A 39 -0.33 -21.22 -16.42
N GLY A 40 0.22 -20.40 -17.33
CA GLY A 40 -0.56 -19.70 -18.34
C GLY A 40 -0.62 -18.19 -18.15
N PHE A 41 -1.15 -17.50 -19.15
CA PHE A 41 -1.22 -16.02 -19.17
C PHE A 41 -2.45 -15.45 -18.46
N ASP A 42 -3.44 -16.28 -18.10
CA ASP A 42 -4.71 -15.84 -17.49
C ASP A 42 -4.48 -15.16 -16.14
N ALA A 43 -3.58 -15.72 -15.30
CA ALA A 43 -3.20 -15.11 -14.03
C ALA A 43 -2.51 -13.75 -14.20
N ALA A 44 -1.64 -13.61 -15.19
CA ALA A 44 -0.98 -12.35 -15.50
C ALA A 44 -1.99 -11.31 -16.00
N GLY A 45 -2.95 -11.72 -16.84
CA GLY A 45 -4.05 -10.88 -17.30
C GLY A 45 -4.95 -10.41 -16.16
N ALA A 46 -5.34 -11.32 -15.27
CA ALA A 46 -6.16 -11.00 -14.10
C ALA A 46 -5.45 -10.03 -13.14
N LEU A 47 -4.16 -10.24 -12.89
CA LEU A 47 -3.36 -9.33 -12.08
C LEU A 47 -3.23 -7.94 -12.73
N ALA A 48 -2.98 -7.89 -14.04
CA ALA A 48 -2.87 -6.62 -14.78
C ALA A 48 -4.18 -5.83 -14.73
N LEU A 49 -5.34 -6.50 -14.88
CA LEU A 49 -6.65 -5.87 -14.71
C LEU A 49 -6.85 -5.35 -13.28
N ALA A 50 -6.51 -6.14 -12.27
CA ALA A 50 -6.60 -5.75 -10.88
C ALA A 50 -5.73 -4.52 -10.56
N MET A 51 -4.49 -4.49 -11.08
CA MET A 51 -3.60 -3.35 -10.96
C MET A 51 -4.16 -2.10 -11.66
N SER A 52 -4.71 -2.26 -12.86
CA SER A 52 -5.26 -1.16 -13.65
C SER A 52 -6.47 -0.52 -12.96
N ILE A 53 -7.39 -1.34 -12.43
CA ILE A 53 -8.56 -0.86 -11.67
C ILE A 53 -8.10 -0.17 -10.38
N SER A 54 -7.15 -0.76 -9.65
CA SER A 54 -6.60 -0.15 -8.45
C SER A 54 -5.95 1.20 -8.74
N ASN A 55 -5.17 1.30 -9.81
CA ASN A 55 -4.54 2.56 -10.21
C ASN A 55 -5.55 3.64 -10.60
N LEU A 56 -6.71 3.25 -11.16
CA LEU A 56 -7.79 4.18 -11.46
C LEU A 56 -8.44 4.74 -10.19
N VAL A 57 -8.58 3.91 -9.15
CA VAL A 57 -9.28 4.28 -7.90
C VAL A 57 -8.35 4.89 -6.84
N ASN A 58 -7.07 4.57 -6.87
CA ASN A 58 -6.09 5.06 -5.90
C ASN A 58 -6.08 6.60 -5.72
N PRO A 59 -6.20 7.44 -6.77
CA PRO A 59 -6.27 8.88 -6.59
C PRO A 59 -7.46 9.34 -5.73
N PHE A 60 -8.60 8.64 -5.80
CA PHE A 60 -9.78 8.92 -4.96
C PHE A 60 -9.54 8.49 -3.50
N ALA A 61 -8.84 7.38 -3.27
CA ALA A 61 -8.45 6.98 -1.93
C ALA A 61 -7.42 7.94 -1.35
N ASP A 62 -6.42 8.32 -2.14
CA ASP A 62 -5.31 9.16 -1.68
C ASP A 62 -5.75 10.59 -1.37
N PHE A 63 -6.57 11.20 -2.23
CA PHE A 63 -7.08 12.57 -2.10
C PHE A 63 -6.00 13.59 -1.69
N ARG A 64 -4.75 13.27 -1.94
CA ARG A 64 -3.55 13.99 -1.50
C ARG A 64 -3.51 14.35 -0.01
N LEU A 65 -4.20 13.57 0.83
CA LEU A 65 -4.32 13.84 2.26
C LEU A 65 -2.97 13.90 2.96
N ARG A 66 -2.02 13.05 2.55
CA ARG A 66 -0.64 13.10 3.08
C ARG A 66 0.00 14.46 2.86
N THR A 67 -0.12 15.03 1.65
CA THR A 67 0.43 16.35 1.34
C THR A 67 -0.23 17.43 2.18
N VAL A 68 -1.55 17.43 2.27
CA VAL A 68 -2.30 18.42 3.07
C VAL A 68 -1.92 18.30 4.55
N GLN A 69 -1.85 17.09 5.09
CA GLN A 69 -1.48 16.85 6.49
C GLN A 69 -0.06 17.34 6.81
N VAL A 70 0.90 17.11 5.91
CA VAL A 70 2.31 17.53 6.10
C VAL A 70 2.46 19.05 6.01
N THR A 71 1.65 19.72 5.19
CA THR A 71 1.69 21.18 5.00
C THR A 71 0.81 21.96 5.98
N ASP A 72 0.00 21.29 6.78
CA ASP A 72 -0.81 21.91 7.86
C ASP A 72 0.08 22.34 9.03
N VAL A 73 0.73 23.50 8.89
CA VAL A 73 1.66 24.08 9.89
C VAL A 73 0.92 24.65 11.10
N ARG A 74 -0.36 24.96 10.95
CA ARG A 74 -1.16 25.60 12.02
C ARG A 74 -1.83 24.61 12.95
N ASP A 75 -1.69 23.29 12.68
CA ASP A 75 -2.38 22.23 13.43
C ASP A 75 -3.90 22.48 13.56
N GLU A 76 -4.51 23.04 12.51
CA GLU A 76 -5.93 23.38 12.51
C GLU A 76 -6.82 22.12 12.66
N ARG A 77 -6.28 20.96 12.31
CA ARG A 77 -6.97 19.68 12.42
C ARG A 77 -6.13 18.63 13.14
N SER A 78 -6.76 17.87 14.02
CA SER A 78 -6.10 16.76 14.70
C SER A 78 -5.73 15.64 13.72
N SER A 79 -4.65 14.91 14.00
CA SER A 79 -4.25 13.72 13.22
C SER A 79 -5.39 12.69 13.10
N GLY A 80 -6.25 12.59 14.12
CA GLY A 80 -7.43 11.74 14.09
C GLY A 80 -8.46 12.12 13.00
N ALA A 81 -8.61 13.43 12.71
CA ALA A 81 -9.51 13.88 11.64
C ALA A 81 -8.99 13.44 10.25
N TYR A 82 -7.68 13.47 10.02
CA TYR A 82 -7.07 12.98 8.79
C TYR A 82 -7.23 11.46 8.63
N VAL A 83 -7.08 10.70 9.72
CA VAL A 83 -7.32 9.25 9.72
C VAL A 83 -8.79 8.94 9.45
N GLY A 84 -9.72 9.66 10.08
CA GLY A 84 -11.16 9.50 9.84
C GLY A 84 -11.54 9.78 8.38
N LEU A 85 -11.02 10.87 7.80
CA LEU A 85 -11.24 11.19 6.39
C LEU A 85 -10.64 10.11 5.48
N ARG A 86 -9.46 9.57 5.82
CA ARG A 86 -8.84 8.48 5.07
C ARG A 86 -9.70 7.20 5.09
N ILE A 87 -10.33 6.87 6.21
CA ILE A 87 -11.27 5.74 6.27
C ILE A 87 -12.43 5.95 5.28
N CYS A 88 -13.02 7.14 5.27
CA CYS A 88 -14.13 7.46 4.36
C CYS A 88 -13.70 7.40 2.89
N THR A 89 -12.57 8.04 2.52
CA THR A 89 -12.08 8.05 1.13
C THR A 89 -11.66 6.66 0.66
N THR A 90 -11.04 5.86 1.53
CA THR A 90 -10.66 4.46 1.24
C THR A 90 -11.89 3.59 1.03
N GLY A 91 -12.92 3.72 1.90
CA GLY A 91 -14.19 3.00 1.75
C GLY A 91 -14.92 3.38 0.46
N LEU A 92 -14.99 4.67 0.14
CA LEU A 92 -15.59 5.16 -1.11
C LEU A 92 -14.82 4.64 -2.34
N ALA A 93 -13.50 4.69 -2.32
CA ALA A 93 -12.66 4.17 -3.39
C ALA A 93 -12.85 2.66 -3.59
N PHE A 94 -12.98 1.89 -2.51
CA PHE A 94 -13.29 0.46 -2.59
C PHE A 94 -14.64 0.21 -3.28
N VAL A 95 -15.69 0.95 -2.89
CA VAL A 95 -17.03 0.82 -3.50
C VAL A 95 -16.99 1.19 -4.99
N ILE A 96 -16.34 2.31 -5.34
CA ILE A 96 -16.19 2.71 -6.75
C ILE A 96 -15.45 1.64 -7.54
N GLY A 97 -14.33 1.13 -7.02
CA GLY A 97 -13.55 0.09 -7.68
C GLY A 97 -14.32 -1.23 -7.84
N ALA A 98 -15.07 -1.64 -6.82
CA ALA A 98 -15.88 -2.85 -6.88
C ALA A 98 -17.03 -2.71 -7.90
N VAL A 99 -17.74 -1.59 -7.90
CA VAL A 99 -18.81 -1.31 -8.87
C VAL A 99 -18.25 -1.25 -10.30
N TYR A 100 -17.11 -0.58 -10.49
CA TYR A 100 -16.46 -0.51 -11.79
C TYR A 100 -16.02 -1.90 -12.27
N ALA A 101 -15.43 -2.71 -11.39
CA ALA A 101 -15.04 -4.09 -11.71
C ALA A 101 -16.26 -4.93 -12.09
N LEU A 102 -17.36 -4.85 -11.34
CA LEU A 102 -18.63 -5.55 -11.65
C LEU A 102 -19.19 -5.18 -13.02
N ALA A 103 -19.05 -3.91 -13.41
CA ALA A 103 -19.59 -3.42 -14.69
C ALA A 103 -18.72 -3.77 -15.91
N THR A 104 -17.40 -4.00 -15.71
CA THR A 104 -16.43 -4.05 -16.82
C THR A 104 -15.68 -5.38 -16.94
N THR A 105 -15.74 -6.26 -15.94
CA THR A 105 -14.94 -7.49 -15.93
C THR A 105 -15.80 -8.75 -15.77
N SER A 106 -15.20 -9.89 -16.09
CA SER A 106 -15.85 -11.20 -15.91
C SER A 106 -15.90 -11.60 -14.43
N PHE A 107 -16.92 -12.36 -14.04
CA PHE A 107 -17.03 -12.89 -12.68
C PHE A 107 -15.83 -13.75 -12.25
N ALA A 108 -15.14 -14.39 -13.20
CA ALA A 108 -13.96 -15.21 -12.91
C ALA A 108 -12.76 -14.38 -12.42
N ALA A 109 -12.59 -13.15 -12.89
CA ALA A 109 -11.50 -12.26 -12.44
C ALA A 109 -11.83 -11.48 -11.17
N MET A 110 -13.10 -11.45 -10.78
CA MET A 110 -13.61 -10.62 -9.68
C MET A 110 -12.91 -10.86 -8.34
N PRO A 111 -12.69 -12.11 -7.87
CA PRO A 111 -12.03 -12.35 -6.59
C PRO A 111 -10.63 -11.73 -6.54
N VAL A 112 -9.84 -11.90 -7.59
CA VAL A 112 -8.49 -11.35 -7.68
C VAL A 112 -8.51 -9.81 -7.63
N ILE A 113 -9.46 -9.19 -8.36
CA ILE A 113 -9.59 -7.73 -8.43
C ILE A 113 -9.95 -7.16 -7.05
N LEU A 114 -10.96 -7.73 -6.38
CA LEU A 114 -11.39 -7.27 -5.06
C LEU A 114 -10.29 -7.45 -4.01
N LEU A 115 -9.60 -8.59 -4.01
CA LEU A 115 -8.48 -8.85 -3.11
C LEU A 115 -7.32 -7.90 -3.35
N TYR A 116 -7.01 -7.60 -4.62
CA TYR A 116 -5.95 -6.66 -4.96
C TYR A 116 -6.35 -5.22 -4.59
N LEU A 117 -7.61 -4.84 -4.74
CA LEU A 117 -8.12 -3.56 -4.22
C LEU A 117 -7.89 -3.43 -2.72
N VAL A 118 -8.20 -4.47 -1.93
CA VAL A 118 -7.93 -4.48 -0.48
C VAL A 118 -6.44 -4.28 -0.21
N TYR A 119 -5.57 -5.02 -0.89
CA TYR A 119 -4.12 -4.87 -0.78
C TYR A 119 -3.66 -3.44 -1.09
N SER A 120 -4.10 -2.89 -2.21
CA SER A 120 -3.71 -1.57 -2.69
C SER A 120 -4.19 -0.46 -1.75
N LEU A 121 -5.44 -0.55 -1.31
CA LEU A 121 -6.05 0.43 -0.40
C LEU A 121 -5.49 0.34 1.02
N ALA A 122 -5.09 -0.85 1.48
CA ALA A 122 -4.36 -0.98 2.74
C ALA A 122 -3.00 -0.24 2.68
N GLY A 123 -2.28 -0.36 1.57
CA GLY A 123 -1.06 0.41 1.34
C GLY A 123 -1.31 1.92 1.36
N ASN A 124 -2.36 2.38 0.69
CA ASN A 124 -2.77 3.79 0.72
C ASN A 124 -3.18 4.27 2.12
N PHE A 125 -3.82 3.41 2.91
CA PHE A 125 -4.17 3.77 4.29
C PHE A 125 -2.91 4.03 5.14
N ILE A 126 -1.86 3.25 4.98
CA ILE A 126 -0.59 3.42 5.69
C ILE A 126 0.05 4.79 5.38
N GLU A 127 -0.18 5.36 4.21
CA GLU A 127 0.38 6.68 3.83
C GLU A 127 -0.06 7.83 4.77
N VAL A 128 -1.25 7.74 5.39
CA VAL A 128 -1.66 8.76 6.38
C VAL A 128 -0.87 8.64 7.67
N LEU A 129 -0.44 7.43 8.04
CA LEU A 129 0.44 7.20 9.19
C LEU A 129 1.86 7.72 8.90
N HIS A 130 2.34 7.50 7.68
CA HIS A 130 3.62 8.04 7.23
C HIS A 130 3.65 9.57 7.22
N ALA A 131 2.52 10.26 7.03
CA ALA A 131 2.46 11.72 7.14
C ALA A 131 2.84 12.19 8.54
N ILE A 132 2.45 11.47 9.59
CA ILE A 132 2.79 11.77 10.98
C ILE A 132 4.31 11.65 11.19
N ASP A 133 4.91 10.53 10.75
CA ASP A 133 6.36 10.33 10.85
C ASP A 133 7.15 11.38 10.04
N GLN A 134 6.63 11.78 8.89
CA GLN A 134 7.23 12.83 8.06
C GLN A 134 7.25 14.19 8.75
N ARG A 135 6.16 14.56 9.44
CA ARG A 135 6.09 15.81 10.24
C ARG A 135 7.13 15.82 11.35
N HIS A 136 7.40 14.66 11.96
CA HIS A 136 8.43 14.52 13.00
C HIS A 136 9.86 14.36 12.45
N ARG A 137 10.07 14.54 11.13
CA ARG A 137 11.36 14.34 10.43
C ARG A 137 11.98 12.96 10.65
N ARG A 138 11.15 11.91 10.71
CA ARG A 138 11.55 10.52 10.93
C ARG A 138 11.22 9.65 9.71
N MET A 139 11.72 10.07 8.53
CA MET A 139 11.52 9.31 7.29
C MET A 139 12.26 7.97 7.25
N ASP A 140 13.14 7.69 8.22
CA ASP A 140 13.73 6.36 8.41
C ASP A 140 12.66 5.30 8.72
N TYR A 141 11.61 5.65 9.46
CA TYR A 141 10.50 4.74 9.71
C TYR A 141 9.71 4.46 8.42
N ILE A 142 9.45 5.49 7.63
CA ILE A 142 8.78 5.37 6.33
C ILE A 142 9.60 4.49 5.38
N GLY A 143 10.91 4.78 5.27
CA GLY A 143 11.80 4.00 4.40
C GLY A 143 11.85 2.52 4.77
N ARG A 144 11.93 2.20 6.06
CA ARG A 144 11.91 0.81 6.55
C ARG A 144 10.56 0.15 6.29
N SER A 145 9.44 0.85 6.50
CA SER A 145 8.10 0.35 6.20
C SER A 145 7.98 -0.02 4.72
N TYR A 146 8.40 0.87 3.80
CA TYR A 146 8.38 0.61 2.37
C TYR A 146 9.26 -0.58 1.98
N MET A 147 10.47 -0.71 2.56
CA MET A 147 11.34 -1.86 2.31
C MET A 147 10.67 -3.17 2.76
N MET A 148 10.11 -3.18 3.98
CA MET A 148 9.40 -4.36 4.49
C MET A 148 8.18 -4.69 3.64
N GLN A 149 7.35 -3.70 3.30
CA GLN A 149 6.21 -3.90 2.41
C GLN A 149 6.67 -4.48 1.06
N GLY A 150 7.67 -3.88 0.41
CA GLY A 150 8.17 -4.36 -0.87
C GLY A 150 8.68 -5.80 -0.80
N VAL A 151 9.66 -6.05 0.07
CA VAL A 151 10.33 -7.35 0.13
C VAL A 151 9.39 -8.46 0.62
N LEU A 152 8.66 -8.23 1.71
CA LEU A 152 7.79 -9.26 2.27
C LEU A 152 6.61 -9.58 1.36
N THR A 153 5.99 -8.57 0.72
CA THR A 153 4.90 -8.83 -0.24
C THR A 153 5.40 -9.61 -1.46
N LEU A 154 6.60 -9.31 -1.99
CA LEU A 154 7.19 -10.07 -3.07
C LEU A 154 7.44 -11.53 -2.66
N VAL A 155 8.05 -11.75 -1.48
CA VAL A 155 8.36 -13.10 -0.99
C VAL A 155 7.09 -13.91 -0.80
N VAL A 156 6.07 -13.38 -0.10
CA VAL A 156 4.84 -14.12 0.15
C VAL A 156 4.02 -14.33 -1.13
N PHE A 157 4.07 -13.40 -2.08
CA PHE A 157 3.45 -13.57 -3.40
C PHE A 157 4.09 -14.72 -4.16
N CYS A 158 5.44 -14.75 -4.25
CA CYS A 158 6.15 -15.82 -4.95
C CYS A 158 5.92 -17.19 -4.28
N LEU A 159 5.98 -17.25 -2.95
CA LEU A 159 5.72 -18.48 -2.21
C LEU A 159 4.27 -18.93 -2.36
N GLY A 160 3.31 -18.03 -2.19
CA GLY A 160 1.89 -18.33 -2.35
C GLY A 160 1.58 -18.87 -3.74
N LEU A 161 2.03 -18.17 -4.78
CA LEU A 161 1.78 -18.59 -6.16
C LEU A 161 2.48 -19.92 -6.50
N ARG A 162 3.74 -20.12 -6.05
CA ARG A 162 4.48 -21.36 -6.32
C ARG A 162 3.92 -22.58 -5.58
N LEU A 163 3.45 -22.41 -4.34
CA LEU A 163 2.97 -23.52 -3.52
C LEU A 163 1.53 -23.91 -3.83
N THR A 164 0.68 -22.94 -4.16
CA THR A 164 -0.76 -23.16 -4.34
C THR A 164 -1.21 -23.08 -5.81
N ASN A 165 -0.39 -22.49 -6.67
CA ASN A 165 -0.74 -22.13 -8.05
C ASN A 165 -2.04 -21.30 -8.13
N SER A 166 -2.41 -20.59 -7.04
CA SER A 166 -3.59 -19.74 -6.97
C SER A 166 -3.15 -18.28 -6.80
N LEU A 167 -3.57 -17.46 -7.77
CA LEU A 167 -3.32 -16.02 -7.72
C LEU A 167 -4.06 -15.36 -6.56
N GLU A 168 -5.28 -15.84 -6.25
CA GLU A 168 -6.07 -15.33 -5.14
C GLU A 168 -5.34 -15.49 -3.81
N ILE A 169 -4.79 -16.66 -3.53
CA ILE A 169 -4.02 -16.93 -2.31
C ILE A 169 -2.78 -16.04 -2.26
N ALA A 170 -2.06 -15.90 -3.37
CA ALA A 170 -0.90 -15.04 -3.43
C ALA A 170 -1.25 -13.56 -3.10
N VAL A 171 -2.37 -13.05 -3.61
CA VAL A 171 -2.83 -11.68 -3.34
C VAL A 171 -3.37 -11.54 -1.92
N ILE A 172 -4.06 -12.55 -1.36
CA ILE A 172 -4.48 -12.57 0.06
C ILE A 172 -3.25 -12.42 0.97
N LEU A 173 -2.19 -13.19 0.69
CA LEU A 173 -0.95 -13.12 1.48
C LEU A 173 -0.30 -11.74 1.39
N MET A 174 -0.29 -11.10 0.21
CA MET A 174 0.18 -9.72 0.06
C MET A 174 -0.64 -8.75 0.92
N ALA A 175 -1.97 -8.85 0.86
CA ALA A 175 -2.86 -8.00 1.65
C ALA A 175 -2.65 -8.21 3.15
N ALA A 176 -2.57 -9.46 3.60
CA ALA A 176 -2.36 -9.82 5.00
C ALA A 176 -1.02 -9.26 5.54
N VAL A 177 0.07 -9.42 4.79
CA VAL A 177 1.38 -8.89 5.17
C VAL A 177 1.38 -7.36 5.21
N THR A 178 0.74 -6.70 4.24
CA THR A 178 0.64 -5.23 4.21
C THR A 178 -0.12 -4.71 5.44
N VAL A 179 -1.26 -5.32 5.76
CA VAL A 179 -2.05 -4.97 6.97
C VAL A 179 -1.24 -5.25 8.23
N LEU A 180 -0.54 -6.38 8.30
CA LEU A 180 0.29 -6.74 9.45
C LEU A 180 1.41 -5.71 9.68
N ILE A 181 2.10 -5.27 8.63
CA ILE A 181 3.12 -4.22 8.72
C ILE A 181 2.48 -2.93 9.22
N GLY A 182 1.35 -2.51 8.65
CA GLY A 182 0.61 -1.33 9.09
C GLY A 182 0.27 -1.37 10.58
N VAL A 183 -0.29 -2.47 11.06
CA VAL A 183 -0.73 -2.61 12.45
C VAL A 183 0.45 -2.75 13.42
N VAL A 184 1.45 -3.58 13.10
CA VAL A 184 2.54 -3.93 14.04
C VAL A 184 3.69 -2.91 13.96
N TYR A 185 3.93 -2.34 12.80
CA TYR A 185 5.06 -1.42 12.60
C TYR A 185 4.64 0.05 12.53
N ASP A 186 3.68 0.42 11.67
CA ASP A 186 3.37 1.82 11.40
C ASP A 186 2.46 2.45 12.47
N VAL A 187 1.38 1.78 12.89
CA VAL A 187 0.46 2.30 13.92
C VAL A 187 1.16 2.63 15.25
N PRO A 188 2.01 1.75 15.85
CA PRO A 188 2.65 2.08 17.12
C PRO A 188 3.65 3.24 17.01
N ARG A 189 4.13 3.56 15.82
CA ARG A 189 5.04 4.69 15.58
C ARG A 189 4.28 5.98 15.38
N ALA A 190 3.20 5.95 14.62
CA ALA A 190 2.33 7.09 14.43
C ALA A 190 1.57 7.51 15.70
N ALA A 191 1.39 6.62 16.67
CA ALA A 191 0.73 6.87 17.95
C ALA A 191 1.64 7.49 19.04
N ARG A 192 2.94 7.70 18.77
CA ARG A 192 3.92 8.34 19.67
C ARG A 192 3.92 9.84 19.54
#